data_6fbf3a43be6d4e0f6a35619964c4dea7
#
_entry.id   6fbf3a43be6d4e0f6a35619964c4dea7
#
_cell.length_a   1.000
_cell.length_b   1.000
_cell.length_c   1.000
_cell.angle_alpha   90.00
_cell.angle_beta   90.00
_cell.angle_gamma   90.00
#
_symmetry.space_group_name_H-M   'P 1'
#
loop_
_entity.id
_entity.type
_entity.pdbx_description
1 polymer ?
#
loop_
_entity_poly.entity_id
_entity_poly.type
_entity_poly.pdbx_seq_one_letter_code
_entity_poly.pdbx_strand_id
1 'polypeptide(L)'
;NDPVGRVAGSLIERALDFEIEHYPDFRSTMKHAVEDRFLGGRGTAWVRYEPHVRQLGIPEDGLQITEDVENEAAEGQTPEGAPKPESQDYTAGETEPQEEIEYECAPTDYVHWKDFGHSVARTWEEVTCVWRWVYMTKDALTERFGEKMAKQIPLDSGAETLATYGQSTKERTRAKICELWDKESGKVYWLSKNCPKIIDERDDPLELDQFFPCARPLYSTTTSDSLIPVPDFVIYQDQANELDILSDRIDGLVKALRIRGVYDASQPALQRLLTEGDNNTLIPVDKWM
;
A
#
# COMPACT_ATOMS: atom_id res chain seq x y z
N ASN A 1 2.52 -25.75 -31.84
CA ASN A 1 3.94 -25.48 -31.51
C ASN A 1 4.41 -24.20 -32.23
N ASP A 2 4.10 -23.05 -31.64
CA ASP A 2 4.58 -21.75 -32.14
C ASP A 2 5.93 -21.45 -31.51
N PRO A 3 7.04 -21.38 -32.24
CA PRO A 3 8.35 -21.06 -31.71
C PRO A 3 8.45 -19.62 -31.26
N VAL A 4 7.71 -18.69 -31.87
CA VAL A 4 7.67 -17.25 -31.48
C VAL A 4 6.99 -17.09 -30.14
N GLY A 5 5.83 -17.76 -29.96
CA GLY A 5 5.11 -17.73 -28.68
C GLY A 5 5.92 -18.29 -27.49
N ARG A 6 6.78 -19.32 -27.74
CA ARG A 6 7.68 -19.82 -26.69
C ARG A 6 8.77 -18.83 -26.29
N VAL A 7 9.37 -18.14 -27.26
CA VAL A 7 10.38 -17.11 -26.96
C VAL A 7 9.74 -15.93 -26.25
N ALA A 8 8.59 -15.46 -26.73
CA ALA A 8 7.83 -14.41 -26.06
C ALA A 8 7.47 -14.78 -24.62
N GLY A 9 6.96 -16.00 -24.40
CA GLY A 9 6.65 -16.52 -23.06
C GLY A 9 7.87 -16.53 -22.13
N SER A 10 9.02 -16.98 -22.63
CA SER A 10 10.26 -16.99 -21.81
C SER A 10 10.81 -15.58 -21.50
N LEU A 11 10.57 -14.61 -22.37
CA LEU A 11 10.92 -13.21 -22.10
C LEU A 11 10.00 -12.60 -21.05
N ILE A 12 8.70 -12.84 -21.15
CA ILE A 12 7.70 -12.39 -20.16
C ILE A 12 7.98 -13.02 -18.79
N GLU A 13 8.27 -14.32 -18.74
CA GLU A 13 8.63 -15.02 -17.51
C GLU A 13 9.84 -14.35 -16.81
N ARG A 14 10.91 -14.10 -17.58
CA ARG A 14 12.10 -13.41 -17.02
C ARG A 14 11.82 -11.98 -16.57
N ALA A 15 10.97 -11.25 -17.30
CA ALA A 15 10.57 -9.91 -16.92
C ALA A 15 9.78 -9.92 -15.61
N LEU A 16 8.83 -10.83 -15.46
CA LEU A 16 8.05 -11.02 -14.25
C LEU A 16 8.92 -11.45 -13.05
N ASP A 17 9.84 -12.39 -13.26
CA ASP A 17 10.77 -12.81 -12.22
C ASP A 17 11.65 -11.63 -11.76
N PHE A 18 12.15 -10.83 -12.70
CA PHE A 18 12.92 -9.63 -12.41
C PHE A 18 12.12 -8.62 -11.58
N GLU A 19 10.89 -8.34 -11.98
CA GLU A 19 9.97 -7.45 -11.26
C GLU A 19 9.73 -7.94 -9.82
N ILE A 20 9.40 -9.21 -9.64
CA ILE A 20 9.14 -9.82 -8.33
C ILE A 20 10.38 -9.77 -7.43
N GLU A 21 11.57 -9.98 -7.97
CA GLU A 21 12.82 -9.98 -7.20
C GLU A 21 13.32 -8.58 -6.84
N HIS A 22 13.15 -7.63 -7.74
CA HIS A 22 13.73 -6.28 -7.60
C HIS A 22 12.76 -5.26 -7.00
N TYR A 23 11.45 -5.55 -7.03
CA TYR A 23 10.47 -4.71 -6.32
C TYR A 23 10.28 -5.18 -4.87
N PRO A 24 10.89 -4.49 -3.88
CA PRO A 24 10.84 -4.89 -2.47
C PRO A 24 9.42 -4.93 -1.92
N ASP A 25 8.53 -4.13 -2.50
CA ASP A 25 7.15 -3.99 -2.04
C ASP A 25 6.28 -5.20 -2.36
N PHE A 26 6.55 -5.95 -3.45
CA PHE A 26 5.77 -7.13 -3.80
C PHE A 26 5.77 -8.18 -2.69
N ARG A 27 6.96 -8.56 -2.20
CA ARG A 27 7.09 -9.56 -1.13
C ARG A 27 6.43 -9.10 0.18
N SER A 28 6.58 -7.82 0.51
CA SER A 28 5.96 -7.20 1.68
C SER A 28 4.44 -7.20 1.56
N THR A 29 3.92 -6.80 0.41
CA THR A 29 2.48 -6.78 0.11
C THR A 29 1.87 -8.17 0.20
N MET A 30 2.52 -9.20 -0.38
CA MET A 30 2.04 -10.58 -0.29
C MET A 30 2.04 -11.11 1.13
N LYS A 31 3.07 -10.79 1.92
CA LYS A 31 3.13 -11.16 3.34
C LYS A 31 1.95 -10.58 4.11
N HIS A 32 1.72 -9.26 3.99
CA HIS A 32 0.61 -8.60 4.67
C HIS A 32 -0.77 -9.09 4.18
N ALA A 33 -0.92 -9.40 2.89
CA ALA A 33 -2.15 -9.98 2.36
C ALA A 33 -2.45 -11.36 2.97
N VAL A 34 -1.42 -12.19 3.21
CA VAL A 34 -1.59 -13.48 3.88
C VAL A 34 -1.94 -13.29 5.35
N GLU A 35 -1.30 -12.35 6.06
CA GLU A 35 -1.61 -12.00 7.45
C GLU A 35 -3.05 -11.50 7.58
N ASP A 36 -3.50 -10.64 6.68
CA ASP A 36 -4.87 -10.12 6.65
C ASP A 36 -5.90 -11.21 6.33
N ARG A 37 -5.58 -12.16 5.45
CA ARG A 37 -6.43 -13.33 5.23
C ARG A 37 -6.68 -14.11 6.52
N PHE A 38 -5.65 -14.25 7.34
CA PHE A 38 -5.71 -15.00 8.58
C PHE A 38 -6.51 -14.25 9.66
N LEU A 39 -6.26 -12.93 9.83
CA LEU A 39 -6.85 -12.10 10.89
C LEU A 39 -8.20 -11.49 10.49
N GLY A 40 -8.26 -10.94 9.27
CA GLY A 40 -9.43 -10.22 8.74
C GLY A 40 -10.30 -11.04 7.80
N GLY A 41 -9.85 -12.24 7.43
CA GLY A 41 -10.54 -13.17 6.54
C GLY A 41 -10.30 -12.93 5.05
N ARG A 42 -9.67 -11.82 4.66
CA ARG A 42 -9.32 -11.54 3.27
C ARG A 42 -8.03 -10.73 3.18
N GLY A 43 -7.19 -11.09 2.22
CA GLY A 43 -6.00 -10.34 1.85
C GLY A 43 -6.09 -9.84 0.42
N THR A 44 -5.73 -8.59 0.17
CA THR A 44 -5.85 -7.95 -1.15
C THR A 44 -4.57 -7.24 -1.51
N ALA A 45 -4.18 -7.39 -2.77
CA ALA A 45 -3.11 -6.65 -3.42
C ALA A 45 -3.72 -5.82 -4.55
N TRP A 46 -3.19 -4.61 -4.74
CA TRP A 46 -3.68 -3.66 -5.72
C TRP A 46 -2.56 -3.28 -6.66
N VAL A 47 -2.76 -3.47 -7.95
CA VAL A 47 -1.78 -3.11 -8.97
C VAL A 47 -2.09 -1.72 -9.48
N ARG A 48 -1.07 -0.89 -9.64
CA ARG A 48 -1.16 0.42 -10.28
C ARG A 48 -0.10 0.56 -11.35
N TYR A 49 -0.35 1.40 -12.30
CA TYR A 49 0.61 1.77 -13.32
C TYR A 49 1.33 3.05 -12.88
N GLU A 50 2.65 3.06 -12.96
CA GLU A 50 3.50 4.19 -12.59
C GLU A 50 4.54 4.46 -13.68
N PRO A 51 4.29 5.47 -14.57
CA PRO A 51 5.27 5.92 -15.53
C PRO A 51 6.27 6.88 -14.87
N HIS A 52 7.54 6.65 -15.06
CA HIS A 52 8.59 7.61 -14.73
C HIS A 52 8.89 8.46 -15.96
N VAL A 53 8.47 9.72 -15.90
CA VAL A 53 8.58 10.67 -17.02
C VAL A 53 9.78 11.57 -16.81
N ARG A 54 10.64 11.66 -17.82
CA ARG A 54 11.71 12.62 -17.88
C ARG A 54 11.26 13.83 -18.66
N GLN A 55 11.34 15.01 -18.06
CA GLN A 55 11.14 16.26 -18.80
C GLN A 55 12.41 16.53 -19.65
N LEU A 56 12.26 16.43 -20.95
CA LEU A 56 13.25 16.95 -21.89
C LEU A 56 13.19 18.47 -21.80
N GLY A 57 14.27 19.09 -21.28
CA GLY A 57 14.38 20.55 -21.29
C GLY A 57 14.18 21.08 -22.70
N ILE A 58 13.54 22.24 -22.82
CA ILE A 58 13.42 22.96 -24.10
C ILE A 58 14.81 23.04 -24.70
N PRO A 59 15.06 22.55 -25.94
CA PRO A 59 16.37 22.66 -26.54
C PRO A 59 16.73 24.15 -26.61
N GLU A 60 17.90 24.51 -26.07
CA GLU A 60 18.44 25.88 -26.07
C GLU A 60 18.66 26.44 -27.48
N ASP A 61 18.53 25.61 -28.51
CA ASP A 61 18.67 26.02 -29.92
C ASP A 61 17.59 26.98 -30.44
N GLY A 62 16.53 27.24 -29.64
CA GLY A 62 15.48 28.22 -30.01
C GLY A 62 15.82 29.68 -29.64
N LEU A 63 16.89 29.97 -28.92
CA LEU A 63 17.17 31.30 -28.36
C LEU A 63 18.38 32.03 -28.99
N GLN A 64 19.01 31.49 -30.05
CA GLN A 64 20.16 32.14 -30.66
C GLN A 64 19.89 32.91 -31.97
N ILE A 65 18.67 33.28 -32.31
CA ILE A 65 18.39 34.01 -33.58
C ILE A 65 18.05 35.50 -33.35
N THR A 66 18.22 36.10 -32.20
CA THR A 66 17.86 37.51 -32.00
C THR A 66 18.99 38.48 -31.68
N GLU A 67 20.23 38.06 -31.51
CA GLU A 67 21.31 39.02 -31.22
C GLU A 67 22.17 39.46 -32.41
N ASP A 68 22.12 38.75 -33.52
CA ASP A 68 22.96 39.14 -34.71
C ASP A 68 22.27 40.07 -35.73
N VAL A 69 21.03 40.40 -35.56
CA VAL A 69 20.27 41.28 -36.53
C VAL A 69 20.29 42.76 -36.12
N GLU A 70 20.62 43.12 -34.88
CA GLU A 70 20.62 44.51 -34.44
C GLU A 70 21.94 45.27 -34.69
N ASN A 71 23.03 44.60 -35.12
CA ASN A 71 24.32 45.28 -35.34
C ASN A 71 24.69 45.60 -36.77
N GLU A 72 23.88 45.22 -37.77
CA GLU A 72 24.12 45.62 -39.18
C GLU A 72 23.25 46.76 -39.72
N ALA A 73 22.37 47.37 -38.91
CA ALA A 73 21.45 48.44 -39.34
C ALA A 73 21.98 49.88 -39.08
N ALA A 74 23.28 50.06 -38.88
CA ALA A 74 23.89 51.38 -38.71
C ALA A 74 24.96 51.66 -39.77
N GLU A 75 24.63 51.70 -41.06
CA GLU A 75 25.29 52.53 -42.08
C GLU A 75 24.69 52.19 -43.47
N GLY A 76 23.89 53.08 -44.03
CA GLY A 76 23.61 53.02 -45.46
C GLY A 76 22.20 53.39 -45.90
N GLN A 77 21.98 54.69 -46.14
CA GLN A 77 21.10 55.36 -47.12
C GLN A 77 19.80 54.65 -47.56
N THR A 78 18.66 55.21 -47.19
CA THR A 78 17.31 54.98 -47.67
C THR A 78 17.14 55.31 -49.14
N PRO A 79 16.56 54.42 -49.96
CA PRO A 79 15.76 54.79 -51.13
C PRO A 79 14.26 54.73 -50.80
N GLU A 80 13.62 55.81 -51.11
CA GLU A 80 12.18 56.00 -51.06
C GLU A 80 11.46 55.02 -51.97
N GLY A 81 10.50 54.21 -51.46
CA GLY A 81 9.59 53.47 -52.32
C GLY A 81 9.48 51.94 -52.15
N ALA A 82 9.80 51.35 -51.01
CA ALA A 82 9.52 49.93 -50.75
C ALA A 82 8.32 49.76 -49.82
N PRO A 83 7.36 48.82 -50.09
CA PRO A 83 6.23 48.55 -49.21
C PRO A 83 6.73 47.97 -47.89
N LYS A 84 6.21 48.48 -46.77
CA LYS A 84 6.46 47.94 -45.42
C LYS A 84 6.12 46.46 -45.40
N PRO A 85 7.00 45.58 -44.89
CA PRO A 85 6.60 44.20 -44.59
C PRO A 85 5.58 44.23 -43.47
N GLU A 86 4.43 43.59 -43.73
CA GLU A 86 3.42 43.30 -42.72
C GLU A 86 4.11 42.52 -41.61
N SER A 87 4.01 43.04 -40.39
CA SER A 87 4.41 42.33 -39.18
C SER A 87 3.58 41.05 -39.07
N GLN A 88 4.13 39.93 -39.47
CA GLN A 88 3.59 38.63 -39.09
C GLN A 88 3.80 38.48 -37.58
N ASP A 89 2.67 38.59 -36.87
CA ASP A 89 2.57 38.25 -35.46
C ASP A 89 2.88 36.75 -35.36
N TYR A 90 4.13 36.42 -35.10
CA TYR A 90 4.49 35.08 -34.65
C TYR A 90 4.03 34.96 -33.19
N THR A 91 2.79 34.51 -33.02
CA THR A 91 2.39 33.94 -31.73
C THR A 91 3.40 32.84 -31.41
N ALA A 92 4.25 33.09 -30.42
CA ALA A 92 5.08 32.04 -29.80
C ALA A 92 4.11 30.94 -29.34
N GLY A 93 4.07 29.87 -30.12
CA GLY A 93 3.36 28.66 -29.68
C GLY A 93 3.99 28.24 -28.37
N GLU A 94 3.20 28.13 -27.32
CA GLU A 94 3.61 27.49 -26.10
C GLU A 94 4.07 26.07 -26.48
N THR A 95 5.38 25.89 -26.55
CA THR A 95 5.96 24.56 -26.78
C THR A 95 5.76 23.83 -25.45
N GLU A 96 4.76 22.97 -25.42
CA GLU A 96 4.57 22.07 -24.27
C GLU A 96 5.89 21.30 -24.06
N PRO A 97 6.35 21.18 -22.82
CA PRO A 97 7.55 20.42 -22.53
C PRO A 97 7.35 18.99 -23.04
N GLN A 98 8.23 18.50 -23.90
CA GLN A 98 8.20 17.13 -24.38
C GLN A 98 8.54 16.22 -23.19
N GLU A 99 7.57 15.45 -22.79
CA GLU A 99 7.73 14.42 -21.77
C GLU A 99 8.07 13.09 -22.48
N GLU A 100 9.18 12.48 -22.08
CA GLU A 100 9.59 11.15 -22.53
C GLU A 100 9.46 10.17 -21.35
N ILE A 101 8.79 9.05 -21.59
CA ILE A 101 8.70 7.98 -20.61
C ILE A 101 10.05 7.27 -20.57
N GLU A 102 10.80 7.44 -19.49
CA GLU A 102 12.10 6.79 -19.29
C GLU A 102 11.91 5.34 -18.83
N TYR A 103 10.89 5.11 -18.04
CA TYR A 103 10.67 3.81 -17.39
C TYR A 103 9.22 3.67 -16.96
N GLU A 104 8.69 2.47 -17.12
CA GLU A 104 7.32 2.10 -16.69
C GLU A 104 7.38 0.94 -15.71
N CYS A 105 6.55 0.98 -14.67
CA CYS A 105 6.43 -0.13 -13.74
C CYS A 105 4.99 -0.35 -13.28
N ALA A 106 4.73 -1.54 -12.77
CA ALA A 106 3.45 -1.94 -12.22
C ALA A 106 3.57 -2.30 -10.74
N PRO A 107 3.79 -1.34 -9.84
CA PRO A 107 3.93 -1.60 -8.42
C PRO A 107 2.66 -2.19 -7.82
N THR A 108 2.86 -3.05 -6.83
CA THR A 108 1.78 -3.74 -6.13
C THR A 108 1.63 -3.16 -4.73
N ASP A 109 0.54 -2.45 -4.51
CA ASP A 109 0.22 -1.83 -3.22
C ASP A 109 -0.48 -2.81 -2.30
N TYR A 110 -0.12 -2.80 -1.03
CA TYR A 110 -0.87 -3.45 0.02
C TYR A 110 -2.14 -2.67 0.36
N VAL A 111 -3.28 -3.35 0.40
CA VAL A 111 -4.55 -2.77 0.85
C VAL A 111 -5.03 -3.52 2.08
N HIS A 112 -5.07 -2.82 3.21
CA HIS A 112 -5.53 -3.40 4.48
C HIS A 112 -6.97 -3.91 4.35
N TRP A 113 -7.29 -5.04 4.98
CA TRP A 113 -8.60 -5.69 4.87
C TRP A 113 -9.80 -4.81 5.22
N LYS A 114 -9.64 -3.81 6.10
CA LYS A 114 -10.68 -2.82 6.45
C LYS A 114 -10.88 -1.75 5.37
N ASP A 115 -9.86 -1.51 4.57
CA ASP A 115 -9.86 -0.45 3.57
C ASP A 115 -10.21 -0.94 2.17
N PHE A 116 -10.44 -2.24 2.00
CA PHE A 116 -10.93 -2.86 0.77
C PHE A 116 -12.41 -3.23 0.89
N GLY A 117 -13.16 -3.07 -0.21
CA GLY A 117 -14.53 -3.53 -0.31
C GLY A 117 -14.92 -3.89 -1.74
N HIS A 118 -16.01 -4.62 -1.86
CA HIS A 118 -16.61 -5.00 -3.14
C HIS A 118 -18.14 -5.06 -3.03
N SER A 119 -18.85 -5.06 -4.17
CA SER A 119 -20.30 -5.24 -4.22
C SER A 119 -20.73 -6.59 -3.63
N VAL A 120 -21.95 -6.70 -3.18
CA VAL A 120 -22.52 -7.96 -2.66
C VAL A 120 -22.58 -8.97 -3.81
N ALA A 121 -21.96 -10.13 -3.62
CA ALA A 121 -21.87 -11.19 -4.60
C ALA A 121 -21.68 -12.54 -3.91
N ARG A 122 -22.02 -13.63 -4.60
CA ARG A 122 -21.75 -15.00 -4.15
C ARG A 122 -20.43 -15.52 -4.67
N THR A 123 -20.08 -15.11 -5.90
CA THR A 123 -18.82 -15.44 -6.56
C THR A 123 -18.08 -14.18 -6.98
N TRP A 124 -16.79 -14.29 -7.22
CA TRP A 124 -15.98 -13.12 -7.64
C TRP A 124 -16.39 -12.60 -9.01
N GLU A 125 -16.88 -13.47 -9.87
CA GLU A 125 -17.35 -13.15 -11.23
C GLU A 125 -18.61 -12.27 -11.24
N GLU A 126 -19.41 -12.35 -10.16
CA GLU A 126 -20.62 -11.53 -9.97
C GLU A 126 -20.31 -10.12 -9.42
N VAL A 127 -19.07 -9.86 -9.00
CA VAL A 127 -18.68 -8.57 -8.45
C VAL A 127 -18.74 -7.51 -9.56
N THR A 128 -19.53 -6.45 -9.33
CA THR A 128 -19.70 -5.34 -10.28
C THR A 128 -18.84 -4.15 -9.93
N CYS A 129 -18.51 -3.94 -8.67
CA CYS A 129 -17.62 -2.86 -8.27
C CYS A 129 -16.69 -3.27 -7.12
N VAL A 130 -15.48 -2.69 -7.12
CA VAL A 130 -14.51 -2.80 -6.04
C VAL A 130 -14.05 -1.41 -5.62
N TRP A 131 -13.68 -1.25 -4.37
CA TRP A 131 -13.14 0.02 -3.89
C TRP A 131 -12.06 -0.19 -2.83
N ARG A 132 -11.18 0.81 -2.73
CA ARG A 132 -10.23 0.94 -1.64
C ARG A 132 -10.28 2.32 -1.01
N TRP A 133 -9.90 2.40 0.25
CA TRP A 133 -9.70 3.66 0.94
C TRP A 133 -8.21 4.01 0.95
N VAL A 134 -7.90 5.21 0.50
CA VAL A 134 -6.54 5.75 0.45
C VAL A 134 -6.46 6.98 1.37
N TYR A 135 -5.42 7.05 2.18
CA TYR A 135 -5.19 8.15 3.10
C TYR A 135 -4.10 9.07 2.57
N MET A 136 -4.49 10.24 2.09
CA MET A 136 -3.60 11.19 1.42
C MET A 136 -3.30 12.40 2.29
N THR A 137 -2.06 12.90 2.24
CA THR A 137 -1.66 14.17 2.82
C THR A 137 -2.18 15.33 1.97
N LYS A 138 -2.17 16.55 2.51
CA LYS A 138 -2.59 17.74 1.77
C LYS A 138 -1.75 17.96 0.51
N ASP A 139 -0.45 17.72 0.59
CA ASP A 139 0.49 17.92 -0.52
C ASP A 139 0.20 16.90 -1.65
N ALA A 140 0.02 15.62 -1.31
CA ALA A 140 -0.37 14.59 -2.27
C ALA A 140 -1.74 14.85 -2.92
N LEU A 141 -2.71 15.43 -2.19
CA LEU A 141 -3.99 15.85 -2.74
C LEU A 141 -3.84 16.99 -3.75
N THR A 142 -2.98 17.95 -3.44
CA THR A 142 -2.74 19.10 -4.30
C THR A 142 -2.04 18.69 -5.60
N GLU A 143 -1.07 17.80 -5.49
CA GLU A 143 -0.35 17.24 -6.63
C GLU A 143 -1.29 16.43 -7.56
N ARG A 144 -2.15 15.57 -6.99
CA ARG A 144 -3.00 14.68 -7.78
C ARG A 144 -4.26 15.33 -8.32
N PHE A 145 -4.98 16.14 -7.52
CA PHE A 145 -6.30 16.68 -7.85
C PHE A 145 -6.31 18.20 -8.07
N GLY A 146 -5.16 18.84 -7.91
CA GLY A 146 -5.01 20.29 -8.03
C GLY A 146 -5.48 21.06 -6.79
N GLU A 147 -4.97 22.29 -6.65
CA GLU A 147 -5.16 23.12 -5.46
C GLU A 147 -6.63 23.45 -5.15
N LYS A 148 -7.45 23.62 -6.21
CA LYS A 148 -8.87 23.98 -6.07
C LYS A 148 -9.69 22.85 -5.45
N MET A 149 -9.44 21.59 -5.84
CA MET A 149 -10.12 20.42 -5.30
C MET A 149 -9.56 20.05 -3.93
N ALA A 150 -8.25 20.10 -3.72
CA ALA A 150 -7.60 19.82 -2.45
C ALA A 150 -8.12 20.69 -1.29
N LYS A 151 -8.52 21.96 -1.57
CA LYS A 151 -9.13 22.87 -0.57
C LYS A 151 -10.55 22.48 -0.15
N GLN A 152 -11.27 21.71 -0.98
CA GLN A 152 -12.65 21.30 -0.71
C GLN A 152 -12.74 19.97 0.04
N ILE A 153 -11.65 19.21 0.07
CA ILE A 153 -11.58 17.89 0.70
C ILE A 153 -11.17 18.05 2.17
N PRO A 154 -11.98 17.60 3.11
CA PRO A 154 -11.66 17.71 4.53
C PRO A 154 -10.55 16.73 4.91
N LEU A 155 -9.62 17.22 5.76
CA LEU A 155 -8.54 16.42 6.33
C LEU A 155 -8.99 15.89 7.71
N ASP A 156 -9.94 14.97 7.73
CA ASP A 156 -10.60 14.49 8.95
C ASP A 156 -10.18 13.08 9.38
N SER A 157 -9.35 12.43 8.58
CA SER A 157 -8.94 11.04 8.82
C SER A 157 -7.53 10.99 9.37
N GLY A 158 -7.35 10.42 10.51
CA GLY A 158 -6.03 10.28 11.16
C GLY A 158 -6.12 10.42 12.67
N ALA A 159 -7.15 11.11 13.17
CA ALA A 159 -7.36 11.29 14.60
C ALA A 159 -7.79 9.99 15.31
N GLU A 160 -8.64 9.17 14.68
CA GLU A 160 -9.18 7.96 15.32
C GLU A 160 -8.18 6.80 15.44
N THR A 161 -7.36 6.60 14.41
CA THR A 161 -6.42 5.46 14.38
C THR A 161 -5.20 5.71 15.29
N LEU A 162 -4.79 6.97 15.48
CA LEU A 162 -3.63 7.33 16.30
C LEU A 162 -3.97 7.59 17.77
N ALA A 163 -5.21 7.94 18.10
CA ALA A 163 -5.68 8.07 19.47
C ALA A 163 -5.57 6.75 20.25
N THR A 164 -5.69 5.61 19.57
CA THR A 164 -5.54 4.27 20.17
C THR A 164 -4.10 3.98 20.61
N TYR A 165 -3.11 4.65 20.03
CA TYR A 165 -1.68 4.44 20.35
C TYR A 165 -1.07 5.57 21.20
N GLY A 166 -1.87 6.48 21.74
CA GLY A 166 -1.41 7.52 22.69
C GLY A 166 -0.49 8.61 22.08
N GLN A 167 -0.42 8.72 20.76
CA GLN A 167 0.35 9.78 20.10
C GLN A 167 -0.51 11.01 19.81
N SER A 168 0.06 12.19 20.07
CA SER A 168 -0.59 13.49 19.85
C SER A 168 -0.99 13.68 18.37
N THR A 169 -2.30 13.86 18.14
CA THR A 169 -2.95 13.79 16.83
C THR A 169 -2.91 15.07 16.01
N LYS A 170 -2.28 16.14 16.49
CA LYS A 170 -2.36 17.46 15.85
C LYS A 170 -1.57 17.61 14.55
N GLU A 171 -0.63 16.71 14.24
CA GLU A 171 0.29 16.91 13.11
C GLU A 171 0.06 16.00 11.91
N ARG A 172 -0.91 15.06 11.96
CA ARG A 172 -1.10 14.09 10.86
C ARG A 172 -2.56 13.95 10.44
N THR A 173 -3.17 15.06 10.07
CA THR A 173 -4.48 15.03 9.42
C THR A 173 -4.32 14.58 7.98
N ARG A 174 -5.02 13.50 7.60
CA ARG A 174 -5.08 12.97 6.24
C ARG A 174 -6.51 13.01 5.73
N ALA A 175 -6.68 13.16 4.44
CA ALA A 175 -7.96 12.97 3.79
C ALA A 175 -8.17 11.48 3.48
N LYS A 176 -9.38 11.01 3.72
CA LYS A 176 -9.79 9.65 3.35
C LYS A 176 -10.51 9.71 2.00
N ILE A 177 -9.88 9.14 0.99
CA ILE A 177 -10.37 9.08 -0.39
C ILE A 177 -10.78 7.65 -0.71
N CYS A 178 -11.96 7.48 -1.27
CA CYS A 178 -12.44 6.23 -1.83
C CYS A 178 -12.11 6.20 -3.32
N GLU A 179 -11.34 5.25 -3.75
CA GLU A 179 -11.12 4.90 -5.15
C GLU A 179 -12.05 3.74 -5.49
N LEU A 180 -13.07 4.00 -6.31
CA LEU A 180 -14.12 3.07 -6.69
C LEU A 180 -14.01 2.72 -8.17
N TRP A 181 -13.89 1.44 -8.47
CA TRP A 181 -13.88 0.88 -9.81
C TRP A 181 -15.24 0.25 -10.09
N ASP A 182 -15.99 0.80 -11.01
CA ASP A 182 -17.33 0.32 -11.38
C ASP A 182 -17.30 -0.30 -12.77
N LYS A 183 -17.42 -1.63 -12.81
CA LYS A 183 -17.37 -2.42 -14.04
C LYS A 183 -18.59 -2.18 -14.94
N GLU A 184 -19.74 -1.83 -14.37
CA GLU A 184 -20.96 -1.61 -15.16
C GLU A 184 -20.87 -0.32 -15.97
N SER A 185 -20.33 0.73 -15.38
CA SER A 185 -20.09 2.01 -16.09
C SER A 185 -18.78 2.03 -16.86
N GLY A 186 -17.84 1.12 -16.59
CA GLY A 186 -16.48 1.12 -17.14
C GLY A 186 -15.65 2.32 -16.66
N LYS A 187 -15.95 2.85 -15.49
CA LYS A 187 -15.35 4.08 -14.96
C LYS A 187 -14.77 3.90 -13.56
N VAL A 188 -13.82 4.78 -13.26
CA VAL A 188 -13.20 4.89 -11.95
C VAL A 188 -13.53 6.23 -11.33
N TYR A 189 -13.99 6.21 -10.08
CA TYR A 189 -14.42 7.41 -9.36
C TYR A 189 -13.55 7.60 -8.10
N TRP A 190 -13.16 8.85 -7.85
CA TRP A 190 -12.55 9.27 -6.60
C TRP A 190 -13.53 10.09 -5.79
N LEU A 191 -13.83 9.61 -4.58
CA LEU A 191 -14.86 10.16 -3.71
C LEU A 191 -14.29 10.41 -2.31
N SER A 192 -14.81 11.43 -1.60
CA SER A 192 -14.55 11.60 -0.18
C SER A 192 -15.86 11.68 0.59
N LYS A 193 -15.91 11.07 1.79
CA LYS A 193 -17.13 10.98 2.59
C LYS A 193 -17.79 12.33 2.87
N ASN A 194 -16.99 13.37 3.08
CA ASN A 194 -17.46 14.70 3.46
C ASN A 194 -17.39 15.72 2.32
N CYS A 195 -17.16 15.26 1.10
CA CYS A 195 -17.21 16.09 -0.11
C CYS A 195 -18.45 15.71 -0.93
N PRO A 196 -19.40 16.63 -1.19
CA PRO A 196 -20.65 16.31 -1.91
C PRO A 196 -20.46 16.14 -3.43
N LYS A 197 -19.23 16.31 -3.91
CA LYS A 197 -18.87 16.21 -5.32
C LYS A 197 -17.94 15.04 -5.57
N ILE A 198 -18.05 14.45 -6.76
CA ILE A 198 -17.03 13.55 -7.30
C ILE A 198 -15.75 14.36 -7.45
N ILE A 199 -14.65 13.85 -6.87
CA ILE A 199 -13.36 14.52 -6.88
C ILE A 199 -12.72 14.40 -8.26
N ASP A 200 -12.73 13.18 -8.82
CA ASP A 200 -12.22 12.86 -10.14
C ASP A 200 -13.00 11.68 -10.72
N GLU A 201 -13.10 11.62 -12.03
CA GLU A 201 -13.75 10.55 -12.78
C GLU A 201 -12.88 10.26 -14.01
N ARG A 202 -12.58 8.99 -14.25
CA ARG A 202 -11.81 8.55 -15.42
C ARG A 202 -12.46 7.34 -16.04
N ASP A 203 -12.43 7.29 -17.37
CA ASP A 203 -12.68 6.06 -18.11
C ASP A 203 -11.55 5.06 -17.82
N ASP A 204 -11.74 3.76 -18.09
CA ASP A 204 -10.81 2.68 -17.74
C ASP A 204 -9.33 3.08 -17.95
N PRO A 205 -8.55 3.37 -16.88
CA PRO A 205 -7.20 3.88 -17.03
C PRO A 205 -6.15 2.81 -17.26
N LEU A 206 -6.49 1.52 -17.08
CA LEU A 206 -5.56 0.41 -17.18
C LEU A 206 -5.86 -0.53 -18.34
N GLU A 207 -7.03 -0.42 -18.97
CA GLU A 207 -7.47 -1.26 -20.09
C GLU A 207 -7.27 -2.77 -19.87
N LEU A 208 -7.50 -3.22 -18.62
CA LEU A 208 -7.34 -4.61 -18.23
C LEU A 208 -8.54 -5.45 -18.67
N ASP A 209 -8.32 -6.67 -19.16
CA ASP A 209 -9.36 -7.62 -19.57
C ASP A 209 -10.44 -7.84 -18.50
N GLN A 210 -10.07 -7.80 -17.23
CA GLN A 210 -10.99 -7.97 -16.10
C GLN A 210 -11.47 -6.67 -15.49
N PHE A 211 -11.00 -5.52 -15.97
CA PHE A 211 -11.29 -4.17 -15.50
C PHE A 211 -10.70 -3.86 -14.12
N PHE A 212 -10.80 -4.74 -13.13
CA PHE A 212 -10.35 -4.45 -11.77
C PHE A 212 -8.83 -4.45 -11.62
N PRO A 213 -8.23 -3.48 -10.91
CA PRO A 213 -6.79 -3.38 -10.68
C PRO A 213 -6.30 -4.32 -9.57
N CYS A 214 -7.13 -5.23 -9.15
CA CYS A 214 -6.80 -6.21 -8.13
C CYS A 214 -7.16 -7.62 -8.61
N ALA A 215 -6.30 -8.57 -8.28
CA ALA A 215 -6.65 -9.97 -8.42
C ALA A 215 -7.77 -10.34 -7.44
N ARG A 216 -8.43 -11.49 -7.67
CA ARG A 216 -9.36 -12.05 -6.69
C ARG A 216 -8.69 -12.10 -5.32
N PRO A 217 -9.27 -11.49 -4.28
CA PRO A 217 -8.70 -11.51 -2.93
C PRO A 217 -8.48 -12.92 -2.39
N LEU A 218 -7.47 -13.07 -1.55
CA LEU A 218 -7.24 -14.29 -0.79
C LEU A 218 -8.29 -14.40 0.30
N TYR A 219 -9.36 -15.14 0.06
CA TYR A 219 -10.39 -15.36 1.05
C TYR A 219 -10.02 -16.51 2.01
N SER A 220 -10.40 -16.36 3.26
CA SER A 220 -10.48 -17.43 4.26
C SER A 220 -11.72 -18.30 3.98
N THR A 221 -12.31 -18.90 4.98
CA THR A 221 -13.51 -19.72 4.82
C THR A 221 -14.71 -18.86 4.42
N THR A 222 -15.28 -19.12 3.25
CA THR A 222 -16.50 -18.46 2.76
C THR A 222 -17.68 -19.43 2.77
N THR A 223 -18.88 -18.90 2.82
CA THR A 223 -20.10 -19.67 2.63
C THR A 223 -20.50 -19.67 1.15
N SER A 224 -21.41 -20.53 0.73
CA SER A 224 -21.85 -20.62 -0.67
C SER A 224 -22.75 -19.45 -1.10
N ASP A 225 -23.22 -18.66 -0.18
CA ASP A 225 -24.18 -17.56 -0.40
C ASP A 225 -23.55 -16.17 -0.31
N SER A 226 -22.29 -16.07 0.11
CA SER A 226 -21.63 -14.79 0.29
C SER A 226 -20.10 -14.89 0.17
N LEU A 227 -19.48 -13.86 -0.41
CA LEU A 227 -18.03 -13.64 -0.39
C LEU A 227 -17.51 -13.00 0.90
N ILE A 228 -18.38 -12.79 1.89
CA ILE A 228 -17.92 -12.30 3.21
C ILE A 228 -17.28 -13.47 3.94
N PRO A 229 -15.96 -13.44 4.17
CA PRO A 229 -15.25 -14.55 4.78
C PRO A 229 -15.40 -14.56 6.30
N VAL A 230 -15.32 -15.76 6.87
CA VAL A 230 -15.08 -15.95 8.30
C VAL A 230 -13.58 -16.08 8.51
N PRO A 231 -12.93 -15.18 9.28
CA PRO A 231 -11.48 -15.23 9.53
C PRO A 231 -11.08 -16.55 10.19
N ASP A 232 -9.95 -17.12 9.78
CA ASP A 232 -9.42 -18.36 10.37
C ASP A 232 -9.20 -18.20 11.89
N PHE A 233 -8.78 -17.01 12.33
CA PHE A 233 -8.63 -16.68 13.74
C PHE A 233 -9.91 -16.89 14.56
N VAL A 234 -11.07 -16.51 14.04
CA VAL A 234 -12.35 -16.65 14.72
C VAL A 234 -12.71 -18.12 14.92
N ILE A 235 -12.32 -18.98 13.98
CA ILE A 235 -12.64 -20.42 14.03
C ILE A 235 -11.89 -21.14 15.17
N TYR A 236 -10.64 -20.76 15.45
CA TYR A 236 -9.84 -21.43 16.47
C TYR A 236 -9.65 -20.63 17.78
N GLN A 237 -10.17 -19.39 17.85
CA GLN A 237 -9.99 -18.50 19.01
C GLN A 237 -10.42 -19.15 20.33
N ASP A 238 -11.55 -19.86 20.33
CA ASP A 238 -12.06 -20.49 21.54
C ASP A 238 -11.14 -21.62 22.02
N GLN A 239 -10.60 -22.42 21.09
CA GLN A 239 -9.64 -23.48 21.41
C GLN A 239 -8.32 -22.90 21.95
N ALA A 240 -7.82 -21.78 21.37
CA ALA A 240 -6.64 -21.09 21.86
C ALA A 240 -6.84 -20.58 23.29
N ASN A 241 -7.98 -19.94 23.57
CA ASN A 241 -8.31 -19.45 24.90
C ASN A 241 -8.42 -20.60 25.93
N GLU A 242 -9.03 -21.72 25.54
CA GLU A 242 -9.11 -22.90 26.42
C GLU A 242 -7.74 -23.48 26.72
N LEU A 243 -6.84 -23.51 25.73
CA LEU A 243 -5.46 -23.96 25.86
C LEU A 243 -4.66 -23.08 26.82
N ASP A 244 -4.82 -21.76 26.74
CA ASP A 244 -4.21 -20.80 27.65
C ASP A 244 -4.71 -21.01 29.09
N ILE A 245 -6.02 -21.18 29.29
CA ILE A 245 -6.61 -21.45 30.61
C ILE A 245 -6.08 -22.77 31.20
N LEU A 246 -5.95 -23.80 30.39
CA LEU A 246 -5.40 -25.09 30.82
C LEU A 246 -3.92 -24.98 31.18
N SER A 247 -3.15 -24.23 30.39
CA SER A 247 -1.72 -23.96 30.65
C SER A 247 -1.52 -23.24 31.98
N ASP A 248 -2.32 -22.21 32.25
CA ASP A 248 -2.31 -21.48 33.52
C ASP A 248 -2.69 -22.36 34.70
N ARG A 249 -3.65 -23.27 34.52
CA ARG A 249 -4.02 -24.25 35.56
C ARG A 249 -2.91 -25.23 35.83
N ILE A 250 -2.25 -25.76 34.81
CA ILE A 250 -1.11 -26.66 34.94
C ILE A 250 0.03 -25.96 35.68
N ASP A 251 0.39 -24.75 35.30
CA ASP A 251 1.43 -23.95 35.96
C ASP A 251 1.08 -23.69 37.44
N GLY A 252 -0.17 -23.38 37.74
CA GLY A 252 -0.69 -23.25 39.11
C GLY A 252 -0.58 -24.52 39.90
N LEU A 253 -0.90 -25.69 39.33
CA LEU A 253 -0.75 -27.00 39.97
C LEU A 253 0.72 -27.34 40.21
N VAL A 254 1.59 -27.11 39.22
CA VAL A 254 3.03 -27.32 39.37
C VAL A 254 3.63 -26.46 40.49
N LYS A 255 3.21 -25.20 40.58
CA LYS A 255 3.59 -24.28 41.66
C LYS A 255 3.06 -24.73 43.03
N ALA A 256 1.87 -25.32 43.07
CA ALA A 256 1.28 -25.84 44.31
C ALA A 256 1.91 -27.12 44.81
N LEU A 257 2.51 -27.90 43.90
CA LEU A 257 3.27 -29.14 44.27
C LEU A 257 4.61 -28.86 44.98
N ARG A 258 4.90 -27.61 45.35
CA ARG A 258 6.08 -27.31 46.16
C ARG A 258 6.06 -28.07 47.46
N ILE A 259 7.07 -28.93 47.64
CA ILE A 259 7.29 -29.64 48.88
C ILE A 259 7.65 -28.61 49.95
N ARG A 260 6.79 -28.48 50.94
CA ARG A 260 7.10 -27.73 52.16
C ARG A 260 7.59 -28.71 53.21
N GLY A 261 8.86 -28.66 53.52
CA GLY A 261 9.47 -29.45 54.59
C GLY A 261 9.88 -28.54 55.74
N VAL A 262 9.91 -29.15 56.93
CA VAL A 262 10.52 -28.52 58.09
C VAL A 262 11.93 -29.13 58.24
N TYR A 263 12.94 -28.30 58.29
CA TYR A 263 14.32 -28.75 58.47
C TYR A 263 14.91 -28.14 59.73
N ASP A 264 15.94 -28.82 60.30
CA ASP A 264 16.67 -28.31 61.45
C ASP A 264 17.55 -27.12 61.01
N ALA A 265 17.34 -25.96 61.61
CA ALA A 265 18.06 -24.72 61.30
C ALA A 265 19.58 -24.79 61.57
N SER A 266 20.02 -25.83 62.30
CA SER A 266 21.44 -26.10 62.53
C SER A 266 22.15 -26.71 61.33
N GLN A 267 21.43 -27.10 60.26
CA GLN A 267 22.00 -27.74 59.08
C GLN A 267 21.76 -26.89 57.79
N PRO A 268 22.62 -25.89 57.51
CA PRO A 268 22.47 -25.00 56.36
C PRO A 268 22.54 -25.71 54.99
N ALA A 269 23.14 -26.92 54.95
CA ALA A 269 23.18 -27.71 53.73
C ALA A 269 21.81 -28.20 53.28
N LEU A 270 20.89 -28.51 54.21
CA LEU A 270 19.50 -28.91 53.93
C LEU A 270 18.67 -27.73 53.41
N GLN A 271 18.94 -26.54 53.88
CA GLN A 271 18.27 -25.32 53.39
C GLN A 271 18.61 -25.06 51.91
N ARG A 272 19.89 -25.13 51.55
CA ARG A 272 20.33 -24.96 50.16
C ARG A 272 19.74 -26.04 49.25
N LEU A 273 19.66 -27.25 49.70
CA LEU A 273 19.04 -28.35 48.97
C LEU A 273 17.61 -28.05 48.59
N LEU A 274 16.81 -27.55 49.53
CA LEU A 274 15.38 -27.28 49.34
C LEU A 274 15.11 -26.01 48.55
N THR A 275 16.06 -25.06 48.51
CA THR A 275 15.91 -23.76 47.82
C THR A 275 16.61 -23.71 46.47
N GLU A 276 17.72 -24.38 46.29
CA GLU A 276 18.58 -24.27 45.10
C GLU A 276 18.72 -25.58 44.32
N GLY A 277 18.27 -26.74 44.90
CA GLY A 277 18.42 -28.05 44.27
C GLY A 277 17.46 -28.26 43.10
N ASP A 278 18.00 -28.72 41.98
CA ASP A 278 17.21 -29.17 40.83
C ASP A 278 16.41 -30.44 41.19
N ASN A 279 15.27 -30.62 40.53
CA ASN A 279 14.46 -31.84 40.70
C ASN A 279 15.30 -33.09 40.35
N ASN A 280 15.25 -34.12 41.23
CA ASN A 280 15.99 -35.40 41.10
C ASN A 280 17.50 -35.34 41.37
N THR A 281 17.98 -34.36 42.10
CA THR A 281 19.39 -34.32 42.53
C THR A 281 19.60 -35.15 43.81
N LEU A 282 20.52 -36.11 43.78
CA LEU A 282 20.96 -36.85 44.98
C LEU A 282 22.03 -36.04 45.67
N ILE A 283 21.81 -35.74 46.96
CA ILE A 283 22.77 -34.98 47.75
C ILE A 283 23.39 -35.90 48.82
N PRO A 284 24.71 -35.97 48.85
CA PRO A 284 25.42 -36.77 49.90
C PRO A 284 25.25 -36.10 51.27
N VAL A 285 24.79 -36.86 52.23
CA VAL A 285 24.68 -36.43 53.63
C VAL A 285 25.66 -37.27 54.46
N ASP A 286 26.61 -36.60 55.12
CA ASP A 286 27.71 -37.27 55.83
C ASP A 286 27.28 -38.01 57.13
N LYS A 287 26.12 -37.66 57.65
CA LYS A 287 25.54 -38.32 58.81
C LYS A 287 24.03 -38.36 58.76
N TRP A 288 23.48 -39.59 58.77
CA TRP A 288 22.11 -39.87 59.17
C TRP A 288 22.09 -40.23 60.66
N MET A 289 21.42 -39.49 61.46
CA MET A 289 21.00 -39.92 62.77
C MET A 289 19.59 -40.44 62.74
#